data_d8c5c3beaa839ff6066d0d753c63075d
#
_entry.id   d8c5c3beaa839ff6066d0d753c63075d
#
_cell.length_a   1.000
_cell.length_b   1.000
_cell.length_c   1.000
_cell.angle_alpha   90.00
_cell.angle_beta   90.00
_cell.angle_gamma   90.00
#
_symmetry.space_group_name_H-M   'P 1'
#
loop_
_entity.id
_entity.type
_entity.pdbx_description
1 polymer ?
#
loop_
_entity_poly.entity_id
_entity_poly.type
_entity_poly.pdbx_seq_one_letter_code
_entity_poly.pdbx_strand_id
1 'polypeptide(L)'
;MLEFNKNFVANKQYIQYETDSVPNKRMVIFTCMESRLVELLPRALNIQNGDVKMLKNAGAIIRKPFDSIMKSILVAVYDLKAEQVLVIGHHDCGMSHVNTSHLREKMISTAIKKDTLETLEYAGLDFHEEFHGFDTVEESIQQSAHIIRNHPLLPKYVKVHGLVIDPSTGKVDVVSED
;
A
#
# COMPACT_ATOMS: atom_id res chain seq x y z
N MET A 1 -23.37 -10.89 -0.04
CA MET A 1 -22.70 -9.91 -0.92
C MET A 1 -23.41 -9.74 -2.26
N LEU A 2 -23.55 -10.79 -3.10
CA LEU A 2 -24.14 -10.68 -4.45
C LEU A 2 -25.59 -10.20 -4.47
N GLU A 3 -26.42 -10.63 -3.53
CA GLU A 3 -27.83 -10.18 -3.43
C GLU A 3 -27.91 -8.68 -3.08
N PHE A 4 -27.08 -8.21 -2.15
CA PHE A 4 -26.96 -6.78 -1.85
C PHE A 4 -26.51 -5.98 -3.10
N ASN A 5 -25.53 -6.51 -3.87
CA ASN A 5 -25.06 -5.85 -5.09
C ASN A 5 -26.16 -5.73 -6.16
N LYS A 6 -27.02 -6.74 -6.36
CA LYS A 6 -28.16 -6.65 -7.27
C LYS A 6 -29.11 -5.52 -6.87
N ASN A 7 -29.43 -5.38 -5.58
CA ASN A 7 -30.28 -4.31 -5.07
C ASN A 7 -29.60 -2.93 -5.22
N PHE A 8 -28.29 -2.83 -4.96
CA PHE A 8 -27.50 -1.61 -5.16
C PHE A 8 -27.60 -1.12 -6.61
N VAL A 9 -27.43 -2.03 -7.58
CA VAL A 9 -27.53 -1.71 -9.02
C VAL A 9 -28.98 -1.38 -9.41
N ALA A 10 -29.95 -2.18 -9.01
CA ALA A 10 -31.36 -1.95 -9.32
C ALA A 10 -31.87 -0.59 -8.82
N ASN A 11 -31.41 -0.16 -7.65
CA ASN A 11 -31.76 1.13 -7.05
C ASN A 11 -30.83 2.28 -7.49
N LYS A 12 -29.94 2.04 -8.46
CA LYS A 12 -29.01 3.04 -9.02
C LYS A 12 -28.15 3.76 -7.98
N GLN A 13 -27.82 3.10 -6.88
CA GLN A 13 -27.05 3.70 -5.79
C GLN A 13 -25.59 4.05 -6.19
N TYR A 14 -25.13 3.56 -7.34
CA TYR A 14 -23.81 3.86 -7.91
C TYR A 14 -23.68 5.28 -8.46
N ILE A 15 -24.77 5.97 -8.80
CA ILE A 15 -24.75 7.29 -9.45
C ILE A 15 -23.93 8.31 -8.64
N GLN A 16 -24.02 8.27 -7.31
CA GLN A 16 -23.25 9.17 -6.44
C GLN A 16 -21.73 8.94 -6.47
N TYR A 17 -21.28 7.84 -7.09
CA TYR A 17 -19.85 7.48 -7.20
C TYR A 17 -19.29 7.64 -8.62
N GLU A 18 -20.09 8.17 -9.54
CA GLU A 18 -19.64 8.38 -10.91
C GLU A 18 -18.49 9.40 -10.97
N THR A 19 -17.41 9.02 -11.64
CA THR A 19 -16.21 9.82 -11.84
C THR A 19 -15.43 9.25 -13.03
N ASP A 20 -14.43 9.97 -13.53
CA ASP A 20 -13.58 9.45 -14.59
C ASP A 20 -12.36 8.69 -14.06
N SER A 21 -11.51 8.21 -14.97
CA SER A 21 -10.36 7.39 -14.62
C SER A 21 -9.14 8.20 -14.14
N VAL A 22 -9.08 9.49 -14.43
CA VAL A 22 -7.97 10.36 -14.02
C VAL A 22 -8.24 10.90 -12.62
N PRO A 23 -7.32 10.76 -11.66
CA PRO A 23 -7.57 11.21 -10.29
C PRO A 23 -7.65 12.74 -10.23
N ASN A 24 -8.74 13.27 -9.64
CA ASN A 24 -8.99 14.72 -9.56
C ASN A 24 -7.85 15.49 -8.87
N LYS A 25 -7.24 14.89 -7.84
CA LYS A 25 -6.09 15.47 -7.11
C LYS A 25 -4.74 15.14 -7.73
N ARG A 26 -4.70 14.44 -8.86
CA ARG A 26 -3.46 13.98 -9.53
C ARG A 26 -2.49 13.30 -8.57
N MET A 27 -3.02 12.46 -7.70
CA MET A 27 -2.30 11.91 -6.57
C MET A 27 -2.42 10.38 -6.53
N VAL A 28 -1.33 9.74 -6.14
CA VAL A 28 -1.30 8.34 -5.72
C VAL A 28 -1.16 8.32 -4.19
N ILE A 29 -1.96 7.52 -3.52
CA ILE A 29 -1.74 7.13 -2.12
C ILE A 29 -1.34 5.66 -2.11
N PHE A 30 -0.15 5.39 -1.59
CA PHE A 30 0.32 4.05 -1.29
C PHE A 30 0.28 3.83 0.22
N THR A 31 -0.48 2.86 0.70
CA THR A 31 -0.70 2.65 2.13
C THR A 31 -0.80 1.17 2.50
N CYS A 32 -0.85 0.89 3.81
CA CYS A 32 -1.06 -0.46 4.32
C CYS A 32 -2.46 -0.99 3.98
N MET A 33 -2.57 -2.34 3.85
CA MET A 33 -3.84 -3.04 3.67
C MET A 33 -4.68 -3.13 4.96
N GLU A 34 -4.30 -2.41 6.02
CA GLU A 34 -4.98 -2.34 7.31
C GLU A 34 -6.48 -2.05 7.16
N SER A 35 -7.32 -2.88 7.78
CA SER A 35 -8.77 -2.78 7.65
C SER A 35 -9.35 -1.53 8.34
N ARG A 36 -8.76 -1.05 9.44
CA ARG A 36 -9.14 0.18 10.15
C ARG A 36 -8.98 1.43 9.28
N LEU A 37 -8.12 1.37 8.26
CA LEU A 37 -7.83 2.49 7.36
C LEU A 37 -8.72 2.55 6.11
N VAL A 38 -9.60 1.58 5.89
CA VAL A 38 -10.42 1.53 4.66
C VAL A 38 -11.30 2.77 4.51
N GLU A 39 -11.92 3.21 5.60
CA GLU A 39 -12.72 4.44 5.61
C GLU A 39 -12.02 5.58 6.34
N LEU A 40 -11.31 5.31 7.43
CA LEU A 40 -10.67 6.34 8.26
C LEU A 40 -9.69 7.19 7.45
N LEU A 41 -8.80 6.57 6.67
CA LEU A 41 -7.77 7.31 5.92
C LEU A 41 -8.38 8.28 4.89
N PRO A 42 -9.28 7.88 4.01
CA PRO A 42 -9.95 8.84 3.11
C PRO A 42 -10.70 9.94 3.84
N ARG A 43 -11.38 9.63 4.93
CA ARG A 43 -12.14 10.60 5.73
C ARG A 43 -11.22 11.62 6.40
N ALA A 44 -10.13 11.15 7.03
CA ALA A 44 -9.16 12.01 7.73
C ALA A 44 -8.45 12.99 6.77
N LEU A 45 -8.25 12.59 5.50
CA LEU A 45 -7.61 13.43 4.47
C LEU A 45 -8.60 14.14 3.55
N ASN A 46 -9.90 14.10 3.83
CA ASN A 46 -10.95 14.66 2.97
C ASN A 46 -10.83 14.19 1.51
N ILE A 47 -10.67 12.89 1.32
CA ILE A 47 -10.57 12.23 0.02
C ILE A 47 -11.89 11.58 -0.34
N GLN A 48 -12.37 11.84 -1.53
CA GLN A 48 -13.60 11.27 -2.08
C GLN A 48 -13.33 10.31 -3.23
N ASN A 49 -14.36 9.61 -3.68
CA ASN A 49 -14.26 8.74 -4.85
C ASN A 49 -13.79 9.52 -6.08
N GLY A 50 -12.79 9.00 -6.79
CA GLY A 50 -12.20 9.67 -7.97
C GLY A 50 -11.06 10.65 -7.67
N ASP A 51 -10.79 10.99 -6.40
CA ASP A 51 -9.75 11.97 -6.06
C ASP A 51 -8.33 11.45 -6.24
N VAL A 52 -8.09 10.18 -5.92
CA VAL A 52 -6.73 9.60 -5.87
C VAL A 52 -6.69 8.17 -6.43
N LYS A 53 -5.50 7.71 -6.80
CA LYS A 53 -5.23 6.29 -7.00
C LYS A 53 -4.76 5.68 -5.69
N MET A 54 -5.48 4.68 -5.19
CA MET A 54 -5.18 4.01 -3.92
C MET A 54 -4.47 2.69 -4.20
N LEU A 55 -3.23 2.55 -3.73
CA LEU A 55 -2.45 1.31 -3.77
C LEU A 55 -2.27 0.79 -2.35
N LYS A 56 -2.32 -0.52 -2.17
CA LYS A 56 -2.20 -1.15 -0.84
C LYS A 56 -1.36 -2.42 -0.89
N ASN A 57 -0.51 -2.59 0.12
CA ASN A 57 0.13 -3.87 0.45
C ASN A 57 0.31 -4.01 1.96
N ALA A 58 0.92 -5.10 2.42
CA ALA A 58 1.26 -5.27 3.82
C ALA A 58 2.35 -4.29 4.25
N GLY A 59 2.04 -3.37 5.18
CA GLY A 59 2.97 -2.43 5.78
C GLY A 59 3.30 -1.18 4.96
N ALA A 60 2.73 -0.97 3.77
CA ALA A 60 3.14 0.10 2.85
C ALA A 60 4.64 0.05 2.50
N ILE A 61 5.16 -1.15 2.25
CA ILE A 61 6.60 -1.41 2.04
C ILE A 61 6.90 -1.59 0.56
N ILE A 62 7.92 -0.90 0.06
CA ILE A 62 8.58 -1.18 -1.22
C ILE A 62 9.97 -1.71 -0.93
N ARG A 63 10.29 -2.90 -1.46
CA ARG A 63 11.61 -3.53 -1.28
C ARG A 63 12.43 -3.53 -2.57
N LYS A 64 11.76 -3.70 -3.69
CA LYS A 64 12.39 -3.84 -5.01
C LYS A 64 11.91 -2.72 -5.92
N PRO A 65 12.83 -2.10 -6.69
CA PRO A 65 12.48 -0.95 -7.53
C PRO A 65 11.51 -1.27 -8.67
N PHE A 66 11.32 -2.55 -8.99
CA PHE A 66 10.39 -2.99 -10.06
C PHE A 66 9.31 -3.94 -9.54
N ASP A 67 8.89 -3.80 -8.30
CA ASP A 67 7.75 -4.55 -7.77
C ASP A 67 6.39 -4.06 -8.36
N SER A 68 5.30 -4.71 -7.98
CA SER A 68 3.97 -4.40 -8.51
C SER A 68 3.48 -3.01 -8.09
N ILE A 69 3.85 -2.52 -6.91
CA ILE A 69 3.49 -1.19 -6.41
C ILE A 69 4.20 -0.12 -7.23
N MET A 70 5.52 -0.26 -7.41
CA MET A 70 6.29 0.71 -8.20
C MET A 70 5.80 0.79 -9.65
N LYS A 71 5.52 -0.34 -10.30
CA LYS A 71 4.91 -0.37 -11.64
C LYS A 71 3.57 0.36 -11.68
N SER A 72 2.73 0.17 -10.67
CA SER A 72 1.43 0.85 -10.57
C SER A 72 1.59 2.36 -10.38
N ILE A 73 2.57 2.81 -9.60
CA ILE A 73 2.92 4.23 -9.46
C ILE A 73 3.34 4.81 -10.82
N LEU A 74 4.21 4.15 -11.55
CA LEU A 74 4.67 4.60 -12.87
C LEU A 74 3.50 4.71 -13.87
N VAL A 75 2.60 3.73 -13.91
CA VAL A 75 1.38 3.81 -14.73
C VAL A 75 0.50 5.00 -14.32
N ALA A 76 0.33 5.22 -13.01
CA ALA A 76 -0.46 6.35 -12.53
C ALA A 76 0.16 7.70 -12.91
N VAL A 77 1.48 7.80 -12.93
CA VAL A 77 2.20 9.03 -13.33
C VAL A 77 2.08 9.25 -14.85
N TYR A 78 2.40 8.25 -15.65
CA TYR A 78 2.50 8.43 -17.11
C TYR A 78 1.14 8.43 -17.83
N ASP A 79 0.24 7.52 -17.44
CA ASP A 79 -1.06 7.37 -18.13
C ASP A 79 -2.19 8.15 -17.43
N LEU A 80 -2.14 8.27 -16.10
CA LEU A 80 -3.22 8.85 -15.30
C LEU A 80 -2.87 10.24 -14.73
N LYS A 81 -1.75 10.82 -15.16
CA LYS A 81 -1.31 12.18 -14.86
C LYS A 81 -1.12 12.48 -13.36
N ALA A 82 -0.72 11.48 -12.57
CA ALA A 82 -0.39 11.72 -11.18
C ALA A 82 0.91 12.54 -11.07
N GLU A 83 0.90 13.53 -10.19
CA GLU A 83 2.00 14.46 -9.94
C GLU A 83 2.54 14.36 -8.50
N GLN A 84 1.83 13.62 -7.65
CA GLN A 84 2.18 13.41 -6.25
C GLN A 84 2.00 11.96 -5.82
N VAL A 85 2.89 11.50 -4.94
CA VAL A 85 2.80 10.19 -4.29
C VAL A 85 2.88 10.39 -2.78
N LEU A 86 1.87 9.97 -2.05
CA LEU A 86 1.90 9.89 -0.60
C LEU A 86 2.10 8.43 -0.18
N VAL A 87 3.17 8.16 0.55
CA VAL A 87 3.42 6.86 1.18
C VAL A 87 2.96 6.96 2.63
N ILE A 88 1.91 6.22 2.99
CA ILE A 88 1.26 6.38 4.29
C ILE A 88 1.31 5.07 5.08
N GLY A 89 2.16 5.05 6.12
CA GLY A 89 2.16 4.00 7.13
C GLY A 89 1.17 4.27 8.25
N HIS A 90 1.10 3.38 9.24
CA HIS A 90 0.26 3.60 10.42
C HIS A 90 0.90 3.01 11.67
N HIS A 91 0.64 3.62 12.81
CA HIS A 91 1.04 3.07 14.10
C HIS A 91 0.34 1.73 14.37
N ASP A 92 0.92 0.91 15.22
CA ASP A 92 0.41 -0.43 15.57
C ASP A 92 0.19 -1.33 14.33
N CYS A 93 1.11 -1.27 13.38
CA CYS A 93 1.06 -2.10 12.18
C CYS A 93 1.53 -3.52 12.48
N GLY A 94 0.76 -4.52 12.06
CA GLY A 94 1.14 -5.93 12.23
C GLY A 94 2.49 -6.29 11.60
N MET A 95 2.95 -5.53 10.60
CA MET A 95 4.24 -5.76 9.96
C MET A 95 5.45 -5.45 10.87
N SER A 96 5.31 -4.61 11.90
CA SER A 96 6.38 -4.37 12.88
C SER A 96 6.65 -5.58 13.78
N HIS A 97 5.75 -6.57 13.79
CA HIS A 97 5.85 -7.76 14.64
C HIS A 97 6.02 -9.06 13.85
N VAL A 98 6.25 -8.97 12.53
CA VAL A 98 6.40 -10.17 11.70
C VAL A 98 7.71 -10.88 12.03
N ASN A 99 7.56 -12.08 12.60
CA ASN A 99 8.64 -13.05 12.73
C ASN A 99 8.56 -14.05 11.58
N THR A 100 9.52 -14.00 10.67
CA THR A 100 9.54 -14.81 9.45
C THR A 100 9.63 -16.31 9.73
N SER A 101 10.37 -16.73 10.77
CA SER A 101 10.44 -18.13 11.20
C SER A 101 9.09 -18.62 11.69
N HIS A 102 8.40 -17.84 12.53
CA HIS A 102 7.07 -18.17 13.01
C HIS A 102 6.04 -18.21 11.85
N LEU A 103 6.11 -17.28 10.91
CA LEU A 103 5.25 -17.29 9.73
C LEU A 103 5.45 -18.58 8.89
N ARG A 104 6.71 -18.99 8.70
CA ARG A 104 7.07 -20.23 8.01
C ARG A 104 6.51 -21.47 8.72
N GLU A 105 6.66 -21.55 10.03
CA GLU A 105 6.08 -22.64 10.84
C GLU A 105 4.56 -22.66 10.75
N LYS A 106 3.91 -21.51 10.76
CA LYS A 106 2.47 -21.38 10.64
C LYS A 106 1.96 -21.85 9.27
N MET A 107 2.67 -21.56 8.18
CA MET A 107 2.36 -22.08 6.85
C MET A 107 2.40 -23.61 6.83
N ILE A 108 3.45 -24.21 7.39
CA ILE A 108 3.60 -25.68 7.48
C ILE A 108 2.48 -26.28 8.32
N SER A 109 2.20 -25.75 9.50
CA SER A 109 1.18 -26.28 10.40
C SER A 109 -0.25 -26.12 9.84
N THR A 110 -0.49 -25.17 8.94
CA THR A 110 -1.82 -24.94 8.36
C THR A 110 -2.09 -25.88 7.17
N ALA A 111 -1.21 -25.93 6.18
CA ALA A 111 -1.47 -26.72 4.97
C ALA A 111 -0.25 -26.95 4.07
N ILE A 112 0.86 -26.22 4.23
CA ILE A 112 1.97 -26.26 3.27
C ILE A 112 2.96 -27.36 3.68
N LYS A 113 3.32 -28.24 2.75
CA LYS A 113 4.35 -29.24 3.01
C LYS A 113 5.72 -28.57 3.18
N LYS A 114 6.50 -29.06 4.13
CA LYS A 114 7.85 -28.58 4.40
C LYS A 114 8.72 -28.62 3.13
N ASP A 115 8.69 -29.74 2.40
CA ASP A 115 9.44 -29.92 1.15
C ASP A 115 9.10 -28.88 0.08
N THR A 116 7.88 -28.33 0.08
CA THR A 116 7.48 -27.24 -0.84
C THR A 116 8.26 -25.97 -0.54
N LEU A 117 8.38 -25.59 0.74
CA LEU A 117 9.15 -24.41 1.14
C LEU A 117 10.64 -24.61 0.87
N GLU A 118 11.18 -25.78 1.21
CA GLU A 118 12.58 -26.13 0.93
C GLU A 118 12.91 -26.08 -0.56
N THR A 119 11.99 -26.53 -1.41
CA THR A 119 12.12 -26.45 -2.87
C THR A 119 12.15 -25.00 -3.37
N LEU A 120 11.29 -24.14 -2.83
CA LEU A 120 11.25 -22.71 -3.19
C LEU A 120 12.51 -21.98 -2.71
N GLU A 121 12.98 -22.27 -1.49
CA GLU A 121 14.23 -21.73 -0.94
C GLU A 121 15.44 -22.17 -1.80
N TYR A 122 15.49 -23.46 -2.21
CA TYR A 122 16.51 -23.95 -3.13
C TYR A 122 16.44 -23.29 -4.51
N ALA A 123 15.23 -22.94 -4.98
CA ALA A 123 15.02 -22.20 -6.22
C ALA A 123 15.32 -20.69 -6.11
N GLY A 124 15.80 -20.21 -4.96
CA GLY A 124 16.24 -18.83 -4.77
C GLY A 124 15.26 -17.93 -4.01
N LEU A 125 14.19 -18.47 -3.42
CA LEU A 125 13.34 -17.70 -2.52
C LEU A 125 14.08 -17.47 -1.21
N ASP A 126 14.46 -16.22 -0.93
CA ASP A 126 14.84 -15.82 0.42
C ASP A 126 13.59 -15.46 1.21
N PHE A 127 13.14 -16.39 2.07
CA PHE A 127 11.91 -16.24 2.84
C PHE A 127 12.00 -15.06 3.83
N HIS A 128 13.18 -14.78 4.36
CA HIS A 128 13.37 -13.65 5.26
C HIS A 128 13.24 -12.33 4.50
N GLU A 129 13.96 -12.18 3.40
CA GLU A 129 13.94 -10.96 2.57
C GLU A 129 12.53 -10.65 2.03
N GLU A 130 11.75 -11.66 1.66
CA GLU A 130 10.41 -11.44 1.11
C GLU A 130 9.37 -11.08 2.19
N PHE A 131 9.50 -11.58 3.42
CA PHE A 131 8.47 -11.49 4.45
C PHE A 131 8.86 -10.73 5.72
N HIS A 132 10.11 -10.25 5.89
CA HIS A 132 10.45 -9.49 7.08
C HIS A 132 9.63 -8.20 7.19
N GLY A 133 9.45 -7.73 8.42
CA GLY A 133 8.75 -6.48 8.70
C GLY A 133 9.70 -5.27 8.78
N PHE A 134 9.43 -4.40 9.72
CA PHE A 134 10.25 -3.22 10.03
C PHE A 134 10.29 -3.00 11.55
N ASP A 135 11.29 -2.27 12.04
CA ASP A 135 11.42 -1.93 13.46
C ASP A 135 10.55 -0.72 13.82
N THR A 136 10.61 0.36 13.04
CA THR A 136 9.78 1.55 13.19
C THR A 136 9.02 1.87 11.90
N VAL A 137 7.78 2.31 12.04
CA VAL A 137 6.96 2.67 10.88
C VAL A 137 7.52 3.91 10.16
N GLU A 138 8.09 4.84 10.90
CA GLU A 138 8.68 6.07 10.39
C GLU A 138 9.84 5.78 9.43
N GLU A 139 10.79 4.93 9.85
CA GLU A 139 11.93 4.53 9.02
C GLU A 139 11.48 3.74 7.79
N SER A 140 10.53 2.83 7.95
CA SER A 140 9.97 2.05 6.83
C SER A 140 9.34 2.94 5.76
N ILE A 141 8.59 3.96 6.19
CA ILE A 141 7.94 4.91 5.27
C ILE A 141 8.97 5.84 4.62
N GLN A 142 9.97 6.31 5.37
CA GLN A 142 11.07 7.10 4.81
C GLN A 142 11.83 6.31 3.75
N GLN A 143 12.11 5.03 4.00
CA GLN A 143 12.79 4.16 3.04
C GLN A 143 11.93 3.90 1.80
N SER A 144 10.65 3.59 1.94
CA SER A 144 9.74 3.40 0.82
C SER A 144 9.60 4.67 -0.02
N ALA A 145 9.46 5.84 0.62
CA ALA A 145 9.44 7.14 -0.06
C ALA A 145 10.78 7.42 -0.79
N HIS A 146 11.91 7.09 -0.16
CA HIS A 146 13.24 7.24 -0.77
C HIS A 146 13.39 6.38 -2.04
N ILE A 147 12.96 5.12 -2.01
CA ILE A 147 13.01 4.23 -3.19
C ILE A 147 12.17 4.79 -4.33
N ILE A 148 10.96 5.27 -4.05
CA ILE A 148 10.09 5.87 -5.06
C ILE A 148 10.73 7.13 -5.63
N ARG A 149 11.15 8.07 -4.79
CA ARG A 149 11.73 9.38 -5.18
C ARG A 149 12.96 9.24 -6.07
N ASN A 150 13.80 8.24 -5.78
CA ASN A 150 15.05 7.99 -6.50
C ASN A 150 14.91 6.96 -7.62
N HIS A 151 13.68 6.52 -7.94
CA HIS A 151 13.49 5.57 -9.01
C HIS A 151 13.86 6.19 -10.37
N PRO A 152 14.68 5.51 -11.21
CA PRO A 152 15.22 6.08 -12.44
C PRO A 152 14.15 6.45 -13.48
N LEU A 153 12.97 5.84 -13.40
CA LEU A 153 11.83 6.12 -14.29
C LEU A 153 10.82 7.10 -13.67
N LEU A 154 11.05 7.62 -12.46
CA LEU A 154 10.13 8.62 -11.89
C LEU A 154 10.56 10.03 -12.36
N PRO A 155 9.65 10.82 -13.00
CA PRO A 155 9.97 12.18 -13.39
C PRO A 155 10.25 13.07 -12.18
N LYS A 156 11.22 13.97 -12.29
CA LYS A 156 11.66 14.86 -11.19
C LYS A 156 10.61 15.86 -10.70
N TYR A 157 9.57 16.10 -11.46
CA TYR A 157 8.46 16.96 -11.03
C TYR A 157 7.47 16.26 -10.09
N VAL A 158 7.50 14.92 -10.03
CA VAL A 158 6.59 14.15 -9.17
C VAL A 158 7.08 14.23 -7.73
N LYS A 159 6.25 14.80 -6.86
CA LYS A 159 6.54 14.95 -5.43
C LYS A 159 6.22 13.67 -4.66
N VAL A 160 7.10 13.29 -3.73
CA VAL A 160 6.96 12.05 -2.93
C VAL A 160 7.08 12.37 -1.45
N HIS A 161 6.01 12.18 -0.70
CA HIS A 161 5.97 12.43 0.75
C HIS A 161 5.70 11.15 1.52
N GLY A 162 6.31 11.02 2.69
CA GLY A 162 6.07 9.95 3.65
C GLY A 162 5.30 10.47 4.85
N LEU A 163 4.22 9.79 5.22
CA LEU A 163 3.34 10.14 6.32
C LEU A 163 3.05 8.91 7.20
N VAL A 164 2.71 9.15 8.45
CA VAL A 164 2.22 8.10 9.37
C VAL A 164 0.89 8.54 9.97
N ILE A 165 -0.11 7.66 9.90
CA ILE A 165 -1.44 7.89 10.47
C ILE A 165 -1.61 7.08 11.77
N ASP A 166 -2.23 7.69 12.76
CA ASP A 166 -2.73 6.99 13.94
C ASP A 166 -4.11 6.37 13.62
N PRO A 167 -4.23 5.03 13.62
CA PRO A 167 -5.49 4.35 13.27
C PRO A 167 -6.61 4.53 14.31
N SER A 168 -6.31 5.08 15.49
CA SER A 168 -7.29 5.34 16.56
C SER A 168 -7.91 6.73 16.46
N THR A 169 -7.17 7.70 15.93
CA THR A 169 -7.59 9.12 15.92
C THR A 169 -7.70 9.71 14.51
N GLY A 170 -7.03 9.11 13.53
CA GLY A 170 -6.88 9.68 12.18
C GLY A 170 -5.84 10.81 12.10
N LYS A 171 -5.11 11.11 13.18
CA LYS A 171 -4.02 12.09 13.14
C LYS A 171 -2.94 11.61 12.17
N VAL A 172 -2.44 12.54 11.35
CA VAL A 172 -1.38 12.26 10.36
C VAL A 172 -0.17 13.14 10.69
N ASP A 173 1.00 12.51 10.76
CA ASP A 173 2.29 13.17 10.93
C ASP A 173 3.14 12.97 9.67
N VAL A 174 3.87 14.02 9.25
CA VAL A 174 4.80 13.95 8.11
C VAL A 174 6.15 13.46 8.60
N VAL A 175 6.69 12.42 7.94
CA VAL A 175 7.98 11.82 8.29
C VAL A 175 9.04 11.96 7.19
N SER A 176 8.62 12.31 5.96
CA SER A 176 9.53 12.63 4.85
C SER A 176 8.85 13.61 3.90
N GLU A 177 9.52 14.72 3.62
CA GLU A 177 9.08 15.72 2.62
C GLU A 177 10.02 15.74 1.41
N ASP A 178 9.47 16.15 0.25
CA ASP A 178 10.19 16.37 -1.01
C ASP A 178 10.27 17.87 -1.34
#